data_70d171fbc2bc735de476f945fc46fcc6
#
_entry.id   70d171fbc2bc735de476f945fc46fcc6
#
_cell.length_a   1.000
_cell.length_b   1.000
_cell.length_c   1.000
_cell.angle_alpha   90.00
_cell.angle_beta   90.00
_cell.angle_gamma   90.00
#
_symmetry.space_group_name_H-M   'P 1'
#
loop_
_entity.id
_entity.type
_entity.pdbx_description
1 polymer ?
#
loop_
_entity_poly.entity_id
_entity_poly.type
_entity_poly.pdbx_seq_one_letter_code
_entity_poly.pdbx_strand_id
1 'polypeptide(L)'
;LAVKLNAVSVARVKSVPTTEGGFLVQKAVFSGKATATYAISSAAKVLSVMGNSLPATVVGDVVSVEVLDVVVPAPRVQVKEVKTVSSGKAPLPEAELVVSAGRGLKGPENWGIVEDLADALGATTACSRPVADIGWRPHHEHVGQTGVAIRPNLYIAAGISGAIQHLAGVNSSKVIVVINKDPEAPFFKAADYGVVGDAFEVLPRLTDAVKRFKNS
;
A
#
# COMPACT_ATOMS: atom_id res chain seq x y z
N LEU A 1 -4.23 18.33 -16.42
CA LEU A 1 -3.54 19.52 -15.90
C LEU A 1 -2.25 19.81 -16.69
N ALA A 2 -1.31 18.85 -16.82
CA ALA A 2 -0.02 19.04 -17.47
C ALA A 2 -0.15 19.59 -18.91
N VAL A 3 -1.04 19.05 -19.72
CA VAL A 3 -1.30 19.53 -21.09
C VAL A 3 -1.75 20.99 -21.10
N LYS A 4 -2.66 21.38 -20.18
CA LYS A 4 -3.13 22.79 -20.08
C LYS A 4 -2.05 23.76 -19.63
N LEU A 5 -1.06 23.28 -18.87
CA LEU A 5 0.06 24.08 -18.36
C LEU A 5 1.30 24.01 -19.27
N ASN A 6 1.24 23.27 -20.38
CA ASN A 6 2.40 22.95 -21.22
C ASN A 6 3.58 22.42 -20.37
N ALA A 7 3.27 21.53 -19.44
CA ALA A 7 4.18 21.00 -18.44
C ALA A 7 4.56 19.54 -18.73
N VAL A 8 5.77 19.15 -18.34
CA VAL A 8 6.13 17.73 -18.24
C VAL A 8 5.49 17.12 -17.01
N SER A 9 4.92 15.92 -17.14
CA SER A 9 4.33 15.18 -16.02
C SER A 9 5.14 13.93 -15.68
N VAL A 10 5.51 13.79 -14.41
CA VAL A 10 6.09 12.54 -13.88
C VAL A 10 5.26 12.06 -12.69
N ALA A 11 4.65 10.89 -12.88
CA ALA A 11 3.81 10.28 -11.85
C ALA A 11 4.60 9.33 -10.94
N ARG A 12 4.17 9.26 -9.66
CA ARG A 12 4.71 8.35 -8.64
C ARG A 12 6.19 8.57 -8.35
N VAL A 13 6.57 9.82 -8.15
CA VAL A 13 7.91 10.20 -7.69
C VAL A 13 8.11 9.72 -6.25
N LYS A 14 9.26 9.13 -5.95
CA LYS A 14 9.53 8.50 -4.64
C LYS A 14 10.41 9.33 -3.71
N SER A 15 10.94 10.45 -4.17
CA SER A 15 11.83 11.33 -3.39
C SER A 15 11.50 12.79 -3.66
N VAL A 16 11.95 13.67 -2.77
CA VAL A 16 11.97 15.10 -3.04
C VAL A 16 12.83 15.34 -4.29
N PRO A 17 12.43 16.25 -5.21
CA PRO A 17 13.27 16.64 -6.33
C PRO A 17 14.60 17.24 -5.86
N THR A 18 15.68 16.94 -6.56
CA THR A 18 16.98 17.62 -6.38
C THR A 18 17.18 18.64 -7.48
N THR A 19 17.86 19.77 -7.15
CA THR A 19 18.12 20.86 -8.08
C THR A 19 19.61 20.98 -8.45
N GLU A 20 20.48 20.20 -7.81
CA GLU A 20 21.90 20.14 -8.16
C GLU A 20 22.09 19.38 -9.47
N GLY A 21 22.63 20.06 -10.47
CA GLY A 21 22.80 19.49 -11.81
C GLY A 21 21.53 19.43 -12.67
N GLY A 22 20.47 20.15 -12.27
CA GLY A 22 19.17 20.19 -12.95
C GLY A 22 18.01 19.73 -12.07
N PHE A 23 16.79 19.86 -12.57
CA PHE A 23 15.63 19.38 -11.82
C PHE A 23 15.48 17.87 -12.00
N LEU A 24 15.92 17.09 -11.00
CA LEU A 24 15.94 15.63 -11.05
C LEU A 24 14.87 15.03 -10.14
N VAL A 25 14.16 14.02 -10.64
CA VAL A 25 13.18 13.23 -9.88
C VAL A 25 13.44 11.74 -10.03
N GLN A 26 13.17 10.98 -8.99
CA GLN A 26 13.34 9.54 -9.00
C GLN A 26 11.99 8.82 -8.98
N LYS A 27 11.88 7.77 -9.78
CA LYS A 27 10.70 6.92 -9.90
C LYS A 27 11.10 5.44 -9.93
N ALA A 28 10.36 4.60 -9.21
CA ALA A 28 10.49 3.15 -9.35
C ALA A 28 9.94 2.67 -10.70
N VAL A 29 10.68 1.81 -11.37
CA VAL A 29 10.31 1.19 -12.65
C VAL A 29 10.47 -0.33 -12.58
N PHE A 30 9.94 -1.06 -13.56
CA PHE A 30 9.97 -2.53 -13.59
C PHE A 30 9.47 -3.18 -12.30
N SER A 31 8.28 -2.75 -11.84
CA SER A 31 7.66 -3.23 -10.59
C SER A 31 8.56 -3.07 -9.35
N GLY A 32 9.33 -1.99 -9.30
CA GLY A 32 10.21 -1.66 -8.19
C GLY A 32 11.62 -2.28 -8.26
N LYS A 33 11.93 -3.06 -9.29
CA LYS A 33 13.25 -3.70 -9.46
C LYS A 33 14.37 -2.72 -9.85
N ALA A 34 14.01 -1.55 -10.38
CA ALA A 34 14.95 -0.51 -10.75
C ALA A 34 14.42 0.88 -10.39
N THR A 35 15.32 1.84 -10.31
CA THR A 35 14.99 3.26 -10.13
C THR A 35 15.46 4.02 -11.35
N ALA A 36 14.55 4.76 -11.98
CA ALA A 36 14.90 5.71 -13.04
C ALA A 36 15.00 7.13 -12.46
N THR A 37 16.03 7.85 -12.85
CA THR A 37 16.19 9.28 -12.58
C THR A 37 15.84 10.06 -13.84
N TYR A 38 14.88 10.96 -13.73
CA TYR A 38 14.43 11.84 -14.81
C TYR A 38 14.96 13.23 -14.59
N ALA A 39 15.68 13.77 -15.58
CA ALA A 39 16.02 15.17 -15.65
C ALA A 39 14.90 15.93 -16.39
N ILE A 40 14.30 16.94 -15.77
CA ILE A 40 13.18 17.69 -16.34
C ILE A 40 13.65 19.10 -16.69
N SER A 41 13.74 19.39 -17.98
CA SER A 41 14.16 20.70 -18.51
C SER A 41 13.00 21.68 -18.73
N SER A 42 11.75 21.20 -18.76
CA SER A 42 10.58 22.06 -18.98
C SER A 42 10.42 23.07 -17.84
N ALA A 43 9.96 24.30 -18.16
CA ALA A 43 9.73 25.34 -17.16
C ALA A 43 8.65 24.92 -16.15
N ALA A 44 7.49 24.46 -16.64
CA ALA A 44 6.41 23.95 -15.80
C ALA A 44 6.51 22.44 -15.61
N LYS A 45 6.25 21.96 -14.40
CA LYS A 45 6.35 20.56 -14.01
C LYS A 45 5.14 20.15 -13.19
N VAL A 46 4.56 18.98 -13.50
CA VAL A 46 3.47 18.38 -12.73
C VAL A 46 3.97 17.03 -12.19
N LEU A 47 4.10 16.93 -10.89
CA LEU A 47 4.58 15.73 -10.22
C LEU A 47 3.46 15.14 -9.35
N SER A 48 3.27 13.84 -9.40
CA SER A 48 2.54 13.15 -8.32
C SER A 48 3.52 12.36 -7.46
N VAL A 49 3.38 12.48 -6.16
CA VAL A 49 4.24 11.79 -5.19
C VAL A 49 3.63 10.43 -4.88
N MET A 50 4.47 9.41 -4.75
CA MET A 50 4.04 8.08 -4.31
C MET A 50 3.62 8.17 -2.83
N GLY A 51 2.47 7.59 -2.49
CA GLY A 51 2.00 7.52 -1.10
C GLY A 51 3.07 6.93 -0.17
N ASN A 52 3.13 7.41 1.05
CA ASN A 52 4.07 6.98 2.10
C ASN A 52 5.56 6.95 1.69
N SER A 53 5.96 7.76 0.69
CA SER A 53 7.35 7.84 0.24
C SER A 53 8.18 8.88 1.00
N LEU A 54 7.51 9.84 1.61
CA LEU A 54 8.12 10.88 2.43
C LEU A 54 7.46 10.89 3.80
N PRO A 55 8.23 11.07 4.89
CA PRO A 55 7.65 11.25 6.20
C PRO A 55 6.85 12.56 6.24
N ALA A 56 5.66 12.54 6.83
CA ALA A 56 4.90 13.74 7.09
C ALA A 56 5.54 14.49 8.25
N THR A 57 5.87 15.76 8.04
CA THR A 57 6.38 16.65 9.09
C THR A 57 5.49 17.87 9.18
N VAL A 58 5.15 18.28 10.39
CA VAL A 58 4.42 19.54 10.61
C VAL A 58 5.42 20.69 10.47
N VAL A 59 5.16 21.59 9.53
CA VAL A 59 6.02 22.75 9.27
C VAL A 59 5.18 24.00 9.40
N GLY A 60 5.45 24.81 10.43
CA GLY A 60 4.81 26.11 10.65
C GLY A 60 3.46 26.05 11.38
N ASP A 61 2.85 27.21 11.48
CA ASP A 61 1.57 27.43 12.16
C ASP A 61 0.37 27.14 11.26
N VAL A 62 -0.83 27.21 11.83
CA VAL A 62 -2.09 27.07 11.11
C VAL A 62 -2.19 28.13 10.00
N VAL A 63 -2.30 27.69 8.76
CA VAL A 63 -2.50 28.57 7.60
C VAL A 63 -3.98 28.94 7.45
N SER A 64 -4.26 30.16 7.00
CA SER A 64 -5.61 30.57 6.63
C SER A 64 -6.04 29.87 5.34
N VAL A 65 -7.31 29.46 5.29
CA VAL A 65 -7.92 28.89 4.09
C VAL A 65 -8.65 30.00 3.33
N GLU A 66 -8.25 30.25 2.09
CA GLU A 66 -8.96 31.15 1.19
C GLU A 66 -10.00 30.35 0.38
N VAL A 67 -11.25 30.78 0.46
CA VAL A 67 -12.34 30.21 -0.35
C VAL A 67 -12.42 30.97 -1.69
N LEU A 68 -12.13 30.26 -2.78
CA LEU A 68 -12.25 30.82 -4.13
C LEU A 68 -13.68 30.73 -4.64
N ASP A 69 -14.25 31.85 -5.05
CA ASP A 69 -15.53 31.90 -5.73
C ASP A 69 -15.31 31.63 -7.24
N VAL A 70 -15.41 30.35 -7.62
CA VAL A 70 -15.19 29.88 -8.99
C VAL A 70 -16.49 29.34 -9.55
N VAL A 71 -16.94 29.91 -10.66
CA VAL A 71 -18.06 29.38 -11.42
C VAL A 71 -17.64 28.08 -12.11
N VAL A 72 -18.12 26.95 -11.58
CA VAL A 72 -17.87 25.62 -12.17
C VAL A 72 -18.97 25.35 -13.19
N PRO A 73 -18.63 25.09 -14.48
CA PRO A 73 -19.63 24.74 -15.48
C PRO A 73 -20.33 23.41 -15.13
N ALA A 74 -21.58 23.26 -15.55
CA ALA A 74 -22.36 22.04 -15.28
C ALA A 74 -21.59 20.80 -15.79
N PRO A 75 -21.41 19.77 -14.94
CA PRO A 75 -20.67 18.58 -15.33
C PRO A 75 -21.43 17.77 -16.38
N ARG A 76 -20.71 17.23 -17.36
CA ARG A 76 -21.28 16.33 -18.38
C ARG A 76 -21.66 14.96 -17.82
N VAL A 77 -21.08 14.60 -16.69
CA VAL A 77 -21.29 13.32 -15.99
C VAL A 77 -21.80 13.63 -14.60
N GLN A 78 -22.89 12.99 -14.20
CA GLN A 78 -23.43 13.08 -12.85
C GLN A 78 -23.07 11.84 -12.05
N VAL A 79 -22.52 12.04 -10.86
CA VAL A 79 -22.31 10.96 -9.89
C VAL A 79 -23.67 10.61 -9.30
N LYS A 80 -24.20 9.40 -9.60
CA LYS A 80 -25.48 8.95 -9.07
C LYS A 80 -25.38 8.43 -7.64
N GLU A 81 -24.29 7.78 -7.31
CA GLU A 81 -24.10 7.16 -6.00
C GLU A 81 -22.60 7.05 -5.70
N VAL A 82 -22.22 7.31 -4.47
CA VAL A 82 -20.88 7.03 -3.93
C VAL A 82 -21.04 5.99 -2.82
N LYS A 83 -20.58 4.76 -3.06
CA LYS A 83 -20.54 3.72 -2.04
C LYS A 83 -19.21 3.80 -1.31
N THR A 84 -19.25 4.37 -0.12
CA THR A 84 -18.09 4.40 0.77
C THR A 84 -18.08 3.11 1.60
N VAL A 85 -17.08 2.26 1.41
CA VAL A 85 -16.85 1.12 2.29
C VAL A 85 -16.10 1.65 3.51
N SER A 86 -16.85 2.08 4.53
CA SER A 86 -16.29 2.55 5.78
C SER A 86 -16.01 1.34 6.68
N SER A 87 -14.75 0.91 6.74
CA SER A 87 -14.29 -0.12 7.69
C SER A 87 -13.74 0.49 8.99
N GLY A 88 -13.77 1.82 9.14
CA GLY A 88 -13.09 2.52 10.23
C GLY A 88 -11.56 2.48 10.15
N LYS A 89 -10.99 1.82 9.13
CA LYS A 89 -9.56 1.69 8.87
C LYS A 89 -9.17 2.48 7.63
N ALA A 90 -7.90 2.85 7.53
CA ALA A 90 -7.37 3.53 6.35
C ALA A 90 -7.54 2.65 5.09
N PRO A 91 -7.91 3.24 3.94
CA PRO A 91 -7.96 2.49 2.68
C PRO A 91 -6.55 1.97 2.33
N LEU A 92 -6.47 0.80 1.67
CA LEU A 92 -5.21 0.11 1.37
C LEU A 92 -4.11 1.00 0.76
N PRO A 93 -4.39 1.93 -0.18
CA PRO A 93 -3.36 2.81 -0.74
C PRO A 93 -2.71 3.75 0.29
N GLU A 94 -3.40 4.02 1.40
CA GLU A 94 -3.00 4.95 2.45
C GLU A 94 -2.59 4.24 3.74
N ALA A 95 -2.81 2.91 3.82
CA ALA A 95 -2.55 2.12 5.01
C ALA A 95 -1.05 2.04 5.33
N GLU A 96 -0.70 2.39 6.56
CA GLU A 96 0.68 2.29 7.06
C GLU A 96 1.03 0.89 7.54
N LEU A 97 0.06 0.15 8.05
CA LEU A 97 0.22 -1.22 8.51
C LEU A 97 -0.80 -2.11 7.80
N VAL A 98 -0.36 -3.23 7.26
CA VAL A 98 -1.22 -4.15 6.50
C VAL A 98 -0.98 -5.59 6.93
N VAL A 99 -2.06 -6.30 7.24
CA VAL A 99 -2.06 -7.74 7.45
C VAL A 99 -2.79 -8.41 6.29
N SER A 100 -2.09 -9.24 5.55
CA SER A 100 -2.60 -9.88 4.34
C SER A 100 -2.55 -11.39 4.45
N ALA A 101 -3.56 -12.06 3.90
CA ALA A 101 -3.55 -13.50 3.88
C ALA A 101 -3.90 -14.11 2.52
N GLY A 102 -3.48 -15.36 2.35
CA GLY A 102 -3.65 -16.14 1.14
C GLY A 102 -4.50 -17.39 1.36
N ARG A 103 -4.51 -18.26 0.35
CA ARG A 103 -5.21 -19.56 0.40
C ARG A 103 -4.69 -20.51 1.49
N GLY A 104 -3.53 -20.20 2.09
CA GLY A 104 -3.03 -20.92 3.27
C GLY A 104 -3.97 -20.87 4.49
N LEU A 105 -4.93 -19.93 4.52
CA LEU A 105 -6.01 -19.86 5.52
C LEU A 105 -7.11 -20.92 5.29
N LYS A 106 -7.08 -21.65 4.18
CA LYS A 106 -7.96 -22.80 3.84
C LYS A 106 -9.45 -22.47 3.65
N GLY A 107 -9.96 -21.34 4.14
CA GLY A 107 -11.36 -20.93 3.99
C GLY A 107 -11.65 -19.53 4.52
N PRO A 108 -12.74 -18.89 4.08
CA PRO A 108 -13.13 -17.57 4.55
C PRO A 108 -13.53 -17.56 6.05
N GLU A 109 -13.99 -18.68 6.58
CA GLU A 109 -14.36 -18.86 7.98
C GLU A 109 -13.18 -18.69 8.95
N ASN A 110 -11.96 -18.86 8.43
CA ASN A 110 -10.73 -18.72 9.21
C ASN A 110 -10.14 -17.30 9.18
N TRP A 111 -10.82 -16.35 8.52
CA TRP A 111 -10.29 -15.00 8.35
C TRP A 111 -10.21 -14.21 9.66
N GLY A 112 -10.97 -14.61 10.68
CA GLY A 112 -10.98 -13.95 11.98
C GLY A 112 -9.60 -13.77 12.61
N ILE A 113 -8.68 -14.75 12.47
CA ILE A 113 -7.31 -14.63 13.01
C ILE A 113 -6.47 -13.54 12.32
N VAL A 114 -6.80 -13.20 11.08
CA VAL A 114 -6.18 -12.11 10.33
C VAL A 114 -6.73 -10.76 10.81
N GLU A 115 -8.05 -10.69 10.98
CA GLU A 115 -8.74 -9.49 11.46
C GLU A 115 -8.33 -9.17 12.90
N ASP A 116 -8.22 -10.17 13.78
CA ASP A 116 -7.75 -10.02 15.17
C ASP A 116 -6.33 -9.42 15.25
N LEU A 117 -5.41 -9.90 14.40
CA LEU A 117 -4.06 -9.34 14.34
C LEU A 117 -4.07 -7.92 13.77
N ALA A 118 -4.88 -7.70 12.71
CA ALA A 118 -5.03 -6.38 12.11
C ALA A 118 -5.60 -5.37 13.12
N ASP A 119 -6.59 -5.76 13.92
CA ASP A 119 -7.18 -4.92 14.96
C ASP A 119 -6.17 -4.63 16.08
N ALA A 120 -5.45 -5.64 16.54
CA ALA A 120 -4.42 -5.46 17.56
C ALA A 120 -3.32 -4.48 17.12
N LEU A 121 -2.97 -4.48 15.83
CA LEU A 121 -1.99 -3.56 15.25
C LEU A 121 -2.57 -2.18 14.91
N GLY A 122 -3.86 -2.07 14.66
CA GLY A 122 -4.49 -0.92 13.98
C GLY A 122 -4.23 -0.95 12.48
N ALA A 123 -4.08 -2.15 11.91
CA ALA A 123 -3.74 -2.37 10.51
C ALA A 123 -4.98 -2.56 9.63
N THR A 124 -4.83 -2.33 8.33
CA THR A 124 -5.81 -2.68 7.31
C THR A 124 -5.58 -4.11 6.83
N THR A 125 -6.67 -4.84 6.55
CA THR A 125 -6.59 -6.18 5.97
C THR A 125 -6.40 -6.13 4.46
N ALA A 126 -5.72 -7.14 3.92
CA ALA A 126 -5.54 -7.34 2.49
C ALA A 126 -5.57 -8.83 2.14
N CYS A 127 -5.69 -9.15 0.87
CA CYS A 127 -5.68 -10.52 0.42
C CYS A 127 -4.87 -10.73 -0.86
N SER A 128 -4.48 -11.99 -1.11
CA SER A 128 -3.91 -12.38 -2.39
C SER A 128 -5.00 -12.49 -3.47
N ARG A 129 -4.62 -12.36 -4.76
CA ARG A 129 -5.55 -12.47 -5.89
C ARG A 129 -6.42 -13.73 -5.84
N PRO A 130 -5.88 -14.95 -5.63
CA PRO A 130 -6.72 -16.16 -5.57
C PRO A 130 -7.80 -16.12 -4.50
N VAL A 131 -7.59 -15.40 -3.39
CA VAL A 131 -8.59 -15.23 -2.32
C VAL A 131 -9.75 -14.35 -2.78
N ALA A 132 -9.45 -13.25 -3.49
CA ALA A 132 -10.47 -12.38 -4.04
C ALA A 132 -11.25 -13.06 -5.20
N ASP A 133 -10.52 -13.76 -6.09
CA ASP A 133 -11.13 -14.43 -7.26
C ASP A 133 -12.13 -15.52 -6.85
N ILE A 134 -11.92 -16.21 -5.74
CA ILE A 134 -12.86 -17.23 -5.20
C ILE A 134 -13.88 -16.64 -4.21
N GLY A 135 -13.90 -15.32 -4.03
CA GLY A 135 -14.92 -14.61 -3.26
C GLY A 135 -14.77 -14.69 -1.73
N TRP A 136 -13.62 -15.13 -1.19
CA TRP A 136 -13.40 -15.10 0.26
C TRP A 136 -13.31 -13.67 0.80
N ARG A 137 -12.69 -12.78 0.00
CA ARG A 137 -12.62 -11.35 0.34
C ARG A 137 -12.97 -10.49 -0.88
N PRO A 138 -13.45 -9.26 -0.65
CA PRO A 138 -13.81 -8.39 -1.76
C PRO A 138 -12.58 -7.95 -2.58
N HIS A 139 -12.79 -7.70 -3.88
CA HIS A 139 -11.70 -7.36 -4.80
C HIS A 139 -10.90 -6.10 -4.42
N HIS A 140 -11.49 -5.17 -3.68
CA HIS A 140 -10.78 -3.97 -3.24
C HIS A 140 -9.70 -4.24 -2.16
N GLU A 141 -9.71 -5.43 -1.53
CA GLU A 141 -8.65 -5.90 -0.63
C GLU A 141 -7.53 -6.64 -1.37
N HIS A 142 -7.68 -6.92 -2.66
CA HIS A 142 -6.68 -7.63 -3.44
C HIS A 142 -5.45 -6.75 -3.69
N VAL A 143 -4.29 -7.21 -3.23
CA VAL A 143 -2.98 -6.59 -3.42
C VAL A 143 -2.16 -7.35 -4.46
N GLY A 144 -1.56 -6.63 -5.40
CA GLY A 144 -0.75 -7.21 -6.46
C GLY A 144 -0.68 -6.34 -7.70
N GLN A 145 -0.06 -6.86 -8.76
CA GLN A 145 0.12 -6.17 -10.03
C GLN A 145 -1.20 -5.72 -10.68
N THR A 146 -2.23 -6.54 -10.56
CA THR A 146 -3.57 -6.29 -11.12
C THR A 146 -4.58 -5.80 -10.09
N GLY A 147 -4.16 -5.71 -8.83
CA GLY A 147 -4.93 -5.17 -7.73
C GLY A 147 -4.38 -3.83 -7.25
N VAL A 148 -4.50 -3.59 -5.96
CA VAL A 148 -3.97 -2.39 -5.34
C VAL A 148 -2.45 -2.55 -5.09
N ALA A 149 -1.66 -1.59 -5.56
CA ALA A 149 -0.24 -1.51 -5.19
C ALA A 149 -0.10 -0.62 -3.95
N ILE A 150 0.53 -1.15 -2.93
CA ILE A 150 0.66 -0.53 -1.62
C ILE A 150 2.11 -0.33 -1.20
N ARG A 151 2.32 0.57 -0.23
CA ARG A 151 3.63 0.83 0.37
C ARG A 151 3.49 1.08 1.87
N PRO A 152 3.04 0.11 2.66
CA PRO A 152 2.95 0.26 4.10
C PRO A 152 4.33 0.31 4.76
N ASN A 153 4.37 0.78 6.00
CA ASN A 153 5.55 0.66 6.86
C ASN A 153 5.81 -0.81 7.24
N LEU A 154 4.71 -1.57 7.44
CA LEU A 154 4.76 -3.00 7.76
C LEU A 154 3.72 -3.75 6.92
N TYR A 155 4.17 -4.78 6.22
CA TYR A 155 3.34 -5.73 5.48
C TYR A 155 3.53 -7.13 6.04
N ILE A 156 2.50 -7.71 6.64
CA ILE A 156 2.51 -9.10 7.13
C ILE A 156 1.76 -9.98 6.14
N ALA A 157 2.43 -10.99 5.62
CA ALA A 157 1.88 -11.95 4.65
C ALA A 157 1.75 -13.34 5.28
N ALA A 158 0.51 -13.82 5.48
CA ALA A 158 0.23 -15.13 6.08
C ALA A 158 -0.36 -16.09 5.03
N GLY A 159 0.30 -17.25 4.84
CA GLY A 159 -0.16 -18.27 3.90
C GLY A 159 -0.25 -17.82 2.44
N ILE A 160 0.62 -16.88 2.04
CA ILE A 160 0.78 -16.38 0.67
C ILE A 160 2.09 -16.95 0.10
N SER A 161 2.05 -17.53 -1.08
CA SER A 161 3.25 -18.11 -1.73
C SER A 161 4.26 -17.07 -2.22
N GLY A 162 3.81 -15.86 -2.54
CA GLY A 162 4.68 -14.80 -3.04
C GLY A 162 4.97 -14.89 -4.52
N ALA A 163 3.96 -15.19 -5.34
CA ALA A 163 4.07 -15.09 -6.78
C ALA A 163 4.51 -13.67 -7.19
N ILE A 164 5.26 -13.56 -8.30
CA ILE A 164 5.84 -12.30 -8.77
C ILE A 164 4.80 -11.19 -8.97
N GLN A 165 3.56 -11.56 -9.32
CA GLN A 165 2.45 -10.62 -9.49
C GLN A 165 2.00 -10.04 -8.15
N HIS A 166 2.04 -10.82 -7.07
CA HIS A 166 1.73 -10.33 -5.72
C HIS A 166 2.85 -9.43 -5.22
N LEU A 167 4.10 -9.88 -5.36
CA LEU A 167 5.29 -9.10 -4.99
C LEU A 167 5.32 -7.72 -5.66
N ALA A 168 4.92 -7.64 -6.93
CA ALA A 168 4.86 -6.37 -7.66
C ALA A 168 3.96 -5.32 -7.01
N GLY A 169 2.98 -5.74 -6.20
CA GLY A 169 2.10 -4.83 -5.46
C GLY A 169 2.59 -4.47 -4.07
N VAL A 170 3.55 -5.21 -3.48
CA VAL A 170 3.95 -5.04 -2.08
C VAL A 170 5.45 -4.81 -1.85
N ASN A 171 6.29 -5.05 -2.86
CA ASN A 171 7.76 -4.96 -2.75
C ASN A 171 8.29 -3.54 -2.43
N SER A 172 7.43 -2.55 -2.41
CA SER A 172 7.73 -1.19 -1.97
C SER A 172 7.44 -0.96 -0.48
N SER A 173 6.93 -1.96 0.25
CA SER A 173 6.75 -1.92 1.71
C SER A 173 8.10 -1.71 2.40
N LYS A 174 8.12 -1.02 3.53
CA LYS A 174 9.37 -0.76 4.26
C LYS A 174 9.88 -1.99 5.00
N VAL A 175 8.94 -2.77 5.56
CA VAL A 175 9.23 -4.05 6.23
C VAL A 175 8.22 -5.08 5.75
N ILE A 176 8.70 -6.24 5.34
CA ILE A 176 7.89 -7.39 4.93
C ILE A 176 8.13 -8.56 5.88
N VAL A 177 7.06 -9.02 6.52
CA VAL A 177 7.07 -10.21 7.37
C VAL A 177 6.29 -11.32 6.67
N VAL A 178 6.87 -12.51 6.53
CA VAL A 178 6.24 -13.65 5.88
C VAL A 178 6.05 -14.81 6.86
N ILE A 179 4.85 -15.34 6.89
CA ILE A 179 4.48 -16.54 7.66
C ILE A 179 3.97 -17.58 6.68
N ASN A 180 4.69 -18.68 6.53
CA ASN A 180 4.31 -19.76 5.61
C ASN A 180 4.81 -21.12 6.15
N LYS A 181 4.04 -22.16 5.92
CA LYS A 181 4.47 -23.54 6.23
C LYS A 181 5.54 -24.07 5.30
N ASP A 182 5.52 -23.63 4.03
CA ASP A 182 6.46 -24.02 3.01
C ASP A 182 7.73 -23.19 3.13
N PRO A 183 8.86 -23.75 3.57
CA PRO A 183 10.12 -23.02 3.69
C PRO A 183 10.66 -22.55 2.34
N GLU A 184 10.24 -23.18 1.24
CA GLU A 184 10.66 -22.84 -0.13
C GLU A 184 9.73 -21.80 -0.79
N ALA A 185 8.73 -21.28 -0.05
CA ALA A 185 7.82 -20.26 -0.59
C ALA A 185 8.63 -19.07 -1.13
N PRO A 186 8.43 -18.68 -2.41
CA PRO A 186 9.20 -17.59 -3.02
C PRO A 186 9.15 -16.27 -2.25
N PHE A 187 8.12 -16.08 -1.43
CA PHE A 187 7.96 -14.86 -0.64
C PHE A 187 9.08 -14.65 0.38
N PHE A 188 9.67 -15.71 0.92
CA PHE A 188 10.78 -15.59 1.87
C PHE A 188 12.00 -14.87 1.27
N LYS A 189 12.19 -14.95 -0.06
CA LYS A 189 13.29 -14.24 -0.75
C LYS A 189 13.12 -12.72 -0.77
N ALA A 190 11.90 -12.23 -0.54
CA ALA A 190 11.58 -10.80 -0.50
C ALA A 190 11.25 -10.31 0.91
N ALA A 191 11.31 -11.18 1.92
CA ALA A 191 10.97 -10.87 3.30
C ALA A 191 12.18 -10.32 4.07
N ASP A 192 11.92 -9.32 4.92
CA ASP A 192 12.89 -8.88 5.92
C ASP A 192 12.89 -9.84 7.12
N TYR A 193 11.71 -10.40 7.44
CA TYR A 193 11.55 -11.41 8.50
C TYR A 193 10.67 -12.55 8.00
N GLY A 194 11.06 -13.77 8.31
CA GLY A 194 10.34 -14.98 7.93
C GLY A 194 10.09 -15.92 9.11
N VAL A 195 8.89 -16.46 9.18
CA VAL A 195 8.50 -17.52 10.11
C VAL A 195 8.02 -18.71 9.32
N VAL A 196 8.78 -19.81 9.36
CA VAL A 196 8.33 -21.09 8.81
C VAL A 196 7.42 -21.74 9.85
N GLY A 197 6.09 -21.71 9.60
CA GLY A 197 5.11 -22.19 10.55
C GLY A 197 3.67 -22.09 10.05
N ASP A 198 2.76 -22.68 10.82
CA ASP A 198 1.33 -22.61 10.54
C ASP A 198 0.77 -21.24 10.91
N ALA A 199 0.09 -20.58 9.96
CA ALA A 199 -0.59 -19.32 10.22
C ALA A 199 -1.61 -19.44 11.39
N PHE A 200 -2.25 -20.59 11.55
CA PHE A 200 -3.20 -20.84 12.64
C PHE A 200 -2.56 -20.89 14.03
N GLU A 201 -1.27 -21.18 14.11
CA GLU A 201 -0.53 -21.13 15.36
C GLU A 201 0.18 -19.80 15.58
N VAL A 202 0.76 -19.25 14.49
CA VAL A 202 1.62 -18.08 14.57
C VAL A 202 0.79 -16.80 14.76
N LEU A 203 -0.31 -16.61 13.99
CA LEU A 203 -1.09 -15.38 14.06
C LEU A 203 -1.72 -15.12 15.44
N PRO A 204 -2.36 -16.08 16.10
CA PRO A 204 -2.89 -15.86 17.46
C PRO A 204 -1.80 -15.49 18.47
N ARG A 205 -0.66 -16.20 18.45
CA ARG A 205 0.48 -15.90 19.33
C ARG A 205 1.06 -14.52 19.08
N LEU A 206 1.15 -14.11 17.80
CA LEU A 206 1.60 -12.77 17.43
C LEU A 206 0.62 -11.71 17.90
N THR A 207 -0.69 -11.96 17.76
CA THR A 207 -1.76 -11.07 18.26
C THR A 207 -1.64 -10.84 19.76
N ASP A 208 -1.44 -11.91 20.53
CA ASP A 208 -1.26 -11.82 21.98
C ASP A 208 0.04 -11.07 22.35
N ALA A 209 1.11 -11.29 21.61
CA ALA A 209 2.37 -10.58 21.80
C ALA A 209 2.23 -9.07 21.53
N VAL A 210 1.55 -8.69 20.43
CA VAL A 210 1.25 -7.29 20.09
C VAL A 210 0.40 -6.62 21.18
N LYS A 211 -0.65 -7.29 21.65
CA LYS A 211 -1.52 -6.76 22.71
C LYS A 211 -0.72 -6.51 24.01
N ARG A 212 0.15 -7.46 24.41
CA ARG A 212 1.02 -7.29 25.56
C ARG A 212 1.97 -6.11 25.41
N PHE A 213 2.62 -6.00 24.24
CA PHE A 213 3.56 -4.94 23.97
C PHE A 213 2.91 -3.53 24.00
N LYS A 214 1.67 -3.40 23.49
CA LYS A 214 0.95 -2.13 23.51
C LYS A 214 0.44 -1.72 24.90
N ASN A 215 0.31 -2.68 25.82
CA ASN A 215 -0.19 -2.46 27.18
C ASN A 215 0.96 -2.33 28.21
N SER A 216 2.21 -2.48 27.79
CA SER A 216 3.41 -2.26 28.59
C SER A 216 3.92 -0.83 28.44
#